data_146fff3a525a4e556812b31723f80c62
#
_entry.id   146fff3a525a4e556812b31723f80c62
#
_cell.length_a   1.000
_cell.length_b   1.000
_cell.length_c   1.000
_cell.angle_alpha   90.00
_cell.angle_beta   90.00
_cell.angle_gamma   90.00
#
_symmetry.space_group_name_H-M   'P 1'
#
loop_
_entity.id
_entity.type
_entity.pdbx_description
1 polymer ?
#
loop_
_entity_poly.entity_id
_entity_poly.type
_entity_poly.pdbx_seq_one_letter_code
_entity_poly.pdbx_strand_id
1 'polypeptide(L)'
;TIAVIRGACTGGGCGLALACDLRFATPDAFFAIPPAKLGLAYCLADTKRLFDLVGPSRAKEILYTGRKVGSAEALRLGLINDIVPAEELDAHALRVAHDIAANAANSVRAAKAVVNMISAGTRNETAESRRYYDESFSSPEFLEGARAFMEKRSPRF
;
A
#
# COMPACT_ATOMS: atom_id res chain seq x y z
N THR A 1 -0.82 3.10 6.67
CA THR A 1 -0.17 1.93 7.34
C THR A 1 0.98 1.41 6.50
N ILE A 2 2.09 1.01 7.17
CA ILE A 2 3.30 0.48 6.52
C ILE A 2 3.60 -0.88 7.13
N ALA A 3 3.74 -1.92 6.31
CA ALA A 3 4.25 -3.21 6.72
C ALA A 3 5.77 -3.27 6.53
N VAL A 4 6.47 -3.66 7.59
CA VAL A 4 7.92 -3.85 7.61
C VAL A 4 8.18 -5.35 7.76
N ILE A 5 8.76 -5.98 6.74
CA ILE A 5 8.75 -7.44 6.57
C ILE A 5 10.18 -7.97 6.58
N ARG A 6 10.46 -8.87 7.53
CA ARG A 6 11.72 -9.62 7.63
C ARG A 6 11.45 -11.12 7.57
N GLY A 7 12.21 -11.83 6.75
CA GLY A 7 12.09 -13.28 6.62
C GLY A 7 10.72 -13.74 6.10
N ALA A 8 10.07 -14.64 6.80
CA ALA A 8 8.84 -15.32 6.35
C ALA A 8 7.58 -14.47 6.54
N CYS A 9 6.87 -14.17 5.46
CA CYS A 9 5.56 -13.53 5.45
C CYS A 9 4.55 -14.52 4.84
N THR A 10 3.87 -15.32 5.67
CA THR A 10 3.09 -16.45 5.17
C THR A 10 1.66 -16.50 5.72
N GLY A 11 0.73 -17.05 4.94
CA GLY A 11 -0.66 -17.27 5.33
C GLY A 11 -1.34 -16.01 5.83
N GLY A 12 -1.81 -16.02 7.09
CA GLY A 12 -2.44 -14.84 7.72
C GLY A 12 -1.51 -13.64 7.87
N GLY A 13 -0.20 -13.86 8.10
CA GLY A 13 0.79 -12.79 8.10
C GLY A 13 0.89 -12.09 6.74
N CYS A 14 0.79 -12.86 5.64
CA CYS A 14 0.72 -12.28 4.30
C CYS A 14 -0.58 -11.49 4.12
N GLY A 15 -1.74 -12.01 4.55
CA GLY A 15 -3.01 -11.29 4.53
C GLY A 15 -2.95 -9.95 5.27
N LEU A 16 -2.30 -9.92 6.44
CA LEU A 16 -2.10 -8.70 7.23
C LEU A 16 -1.19 -7.70 6.49
N ALA A 17 -0.08 -8.16 5.90
CA ALA A 17 0.81 -7.31 5.12
C ALA A 17 0.10 -6.72 3.88
N LEU A 18 -0.73 -7.52 3.20
CA LEU A 18 -1.54 -7.08 2.07
C LEU A 18 -2.63 -6.07 2.46
N ALA A 19 -3.06 -6.04 3.72
CA ALA A 19 -4.00 -5.06 4.25
C ALA A 19 -3.35 -3.70 4.55
N CYS A 20 -2.03 -3.61 4.60
CA CYS A 20 -1.31 -2.36 4.76
C CYS A 20 -1.24 -1.59 3.44
N ASP A 21 -1.11 -0.25 3.53
CA ASP A 21 -1.01 0.62 2.36
C ASP A 21 0.33 0.42 1.63
N LEU A 22 1.44 0.38 2.37
CA LEU A 22 2.79 0.17 1.83
C LEU A 22 3.44 -1.07 2.49
N ARG A 23 4.39 -1.68 1.78
CA ARG A 23 5.13 -2.88 2.19
C ARG A 23 6.59 -2.75 1.81
N PHE A 24 7.48 -2.82 2.80
CA PHE A 24 8.93 -2.86 2.61
C PHE A 24 9.47 -4.18 3.16
N ALA A 25 10.42 -4.78 2.49
CA ALA A 25 10.91 -6.10 2.87
C ALA A 25 12.43 -6.19 2.79
N THR A 26 13.01 -7.09 3.58
CA THR A 26 14.44 -7.43 3.48
C THR A 26 14.71 -8.31 2.25
N PRO A 27 15.96 -8.37 1.75
CA PRO A 27 16.34 -9.22 0.61
C PRO A 27 16.04 -10.71 0.82
N ASP A 28 16.14 -11.21 2.06
CA ASP A 28 15.87 -12.59 2.46
C ASP A 28 14.39 -12.89 2.70
N ALA A 29 13.52 -11.88 2.63
CA ALA A 29 12.10 -12.07 2.85
C ALA A 29 11.46 -12.91 1.73
N PHE A 30 10.45 -13.68 2.11
CA PHE A 30 9.63 -14.41 1.16
C PHE A 30 8.16 -14.40 1.57
N PHE A 31 7.29 -14.51 0.57
CA PHE A 31 5.84 -14.51 0.72
C PHE A 31 5.29 -15.87 0.29
N ALA A 32 4.32 -16.39 1.03
CA ALA A 32 3.62 -17.61 0.64
C ALA A 32 2.19 -17.62 1.16
N ILE A 33 1.26 -18.09 0.32
CA ILE A 33 -0.15 -18.23 0.66
C ILE A 33 -0.52 -19.70 0.39
N PRO A 34 -0.29 -20.61 1.34
CA PRO A 34 -0.38 -22.07 1.12
C PRO A 34 -1.74 -22.73 1.45
N PRO A 35 -2.92 -22.09 1.50
CA PRO A 35 -4.17 -22.76 1.85
C PRO A 35 -4.45 -24.01 1.01
N ALA A 36 -4.14 -23.97 -0.30
CA ALA A 36 -4.31 -25.12 -1.20
C ALA A 36 -3.53 -26.37 -0.75
N LYS A 37 -2.37 -26.21 -0.09
CA LYS A 37 -1.58 -27.32 0.45
C LYS A 37 -2.17 -27.90 1.74
N LEU A 38 -3.10 -27.17 2.38
CA LEU A 38 -3.76 -27.55 3.61
C LEU A 38 -5.22 -27.96 3.39
N GLY A 39 -5.70 -27.97 2.15
CA GLY A 39 -7.10 -28.22 1.82
C GLY A 39 -8.05 -27.11 2.27
N LEU A 40 -7.54 -25.88 2.41
CA LEU A 40 -8.31 -24.72 2.84
C LEU A 40 -8.52 -23.74 1.67
N ALA A 41 -9.59 -22.95 1.74
CA ALA A 41 -9.79 -21.80 0.90
C ALA A 41 -9.21 -20.54 1.56
N TYR A 42 -8.60 -19.66 0.76
CA TYR A 42 -8.21 -18.32 1.23
C TYR A 42 -9.45 -17.41 1.20
N CYS A 43 -9.60 -16.52 2.16
CA CYS A 43 -10.80 -15.70 2.25
C CYS A 43 -10.89 -14.68 1.11
N LEU A 44 -12.12 -14.25 0.78
CA LEU A 44 -12.36 -13.29 -0.30
C LEU A 44 -11.60 -11.98 -0.11
N ALA A 45 -11.59 -11.44 1.11
CA ALA A 45 -10.96 -10.15 1.40
C ALA A 45 -9.46 -10.16 1.10
N ASP A 46 -8.74 -11.19 1.55
CA ASP A 46 -7.30 -11.31 1.32
C ASP A 46 -6.97 -11.73 -0.11
N THR A 47 -7.83 -12.56 -0.73
CA THR A 47 -7.74 -12.90 -2.15
C THR A 47 -7.88 -11.66 -3.02
N LYS A 48 -8.82 -10.76 -2.69
CA LYS A 48 -9.00 -9.50 -3.40
C LYS A 48 -7.78 -8.59 -3.29
N ARG A 49 -7.22 -8.44 -2.08
CA ARG A 49 -6.00 -7.64 -1.88
C ARG A 49 -4.83 -8.16 -2.71
N LEU A 50 -4.62 -9.48 -2.72
CA LEU A 50 -3.62 -10.10 -3.59
C LEU A 50 -3.90 -9.82 -5.06
N PHE A 51 -5.14 -10.06 -5.49
CA PHE A 51 -5.58 -9.83 -6.89
C PHE A 51 -5.34 -8.38 -7.34
N ASP A 52 -5.70 -7.41 -6.50
CA ASP A 52 -5.55 -5.99 -6.82
C ASP A 52 -4.06 -5.59 -7.01
N LEU A 53 -3.14 -6.24 -6.30
CA LEU A 53 -1.70 -5.96 -6.38
C LEU A 53 -1.03 -6.65 -7.57
N VAL A 54 -1.32 -7.93 -7.80
CA VAL A 54 -0.53 -8.76 -8.75
C VAL A 54 -1.31 -9.18 -10.00
N GLY A 55 -2.59 -8.83 -10.05
CA GLY A 55 -3.50 -9.22 -11.13
C GLY A 55 -3.96 -10.68 -11.08
N PRO A 56 -4.96 -11.05 -11.90
CA PRO A 56 -5.67 -12.34 -11.78
C PRO A 56 -4.77 -13.56 -12.04
N SER A 57 -3.90 -13.49 -13.02
CA SER A 57 -3.04 -14.63 -13.39
C SER A 57 -2.03 -14.97 -12.29
N ARG A 58 -1.34 -13.97 -11.77
CA ARG A 58 -0.35 -14.16 -10.70
C ARG A 58 -1.00 -14.51 -9.36
N ALA A 59 -2.16 -13.92 -9.05
CA ALA A 59 -2.92 -14.32 -7.87
C ALA A 59 -3.30 -15.81 -7.92
N LYS A 60 -3.80 -16.31 -9.06
CA LYS A 60 -4.10 -17.74 -9.25
C LYS A 60 -2.85 -18.61 -9.12
N GLU A 61 -1.74 -18.23 -9.76
CA GLU A 61 -0.49 -18.96 -9.65
C GLU A 61 -0.03 -19.13 -8.20
N ILE A 62 -0.01 -18.01 -7.44
CA ILE A 62 0.39 -18.00 -6.03
C ILE A 62 -0.55 -18.87 -5.19
N LEU A 63 -1.86 -18.71 -5.34
CA LEU A 63 -2.86 -19.43 -4.56
C LEU A 63 -2.92 -20.93 -4.91
N TYR A 64 -2.81 -21.30 -6.20
CA TYR A 64 -2.90 -22.69 -6.64
C TYR A 64 -1.68 -23.51 -6.24
N THR A 65 -0.50 -22.90 -6.35
CA THR A 65 0.76 -23.59 -6.07
C THR A 65 1.16 -23.51 -4.61
N GLY A 66 0.74 -22.47 -3.89
CA GLY A 66 1.20 -22.16 -2.53
C GLY A 66 2.72 -22.07 -2.45
N ARG A 67 3.39 -21.68 -3.56
CA ARG A 67 4.84 -21.56 -3.64
C ARG A 67 5.34 -20.33 -2.87
N LYS A 68 6.63 -20.33 -2.58
CA LYS A 68 7.30 -19.13 -2.06
C LYS A 68 7.55 -18.15 -3.22
N VAL A 69 7.35 -16.88 -2.94
CA VAL A 69 7.69 -15.74 -3.78
C VAL A 69 8.76 -14.96 -3.03
N GLY A 70 9.99 -14.95 -3.53
CA GLY A 70 11.08 -14.19 -2.91
C GLY A 70 10.93 -12.69 -3.11
N SER A 71 11.65 -11.88 -2.32
CA SER A 71 11.57 -10.41 -2.33
C SER A 71 11.76 -9.79 -3.71
N ALA A 72 12.75 -10.24 -4.50
CA ALA A 72 13.00 -9.72 -5.84
C ALA A 72 11.82 -9.97 -6.81
N GLU A 73 11.19 -11.15 -6.73
CA GLU A 73 9.98 -11.43 -7.49
C GLU A 73 8.78 -10.64 -6.96
N ALA A 74 8.63 -10.53 -5.64
CA ALA A 74 7.57 -9.77 -5.00
C ALA A 74 7.59 -8.29 -5.42
N LEU A 75 8.77 -7.68 -5.51
CA LEU A 75 8.94 -6.31 -6.02
C LEU A 75 8.50 -6.21 -7.50
N ARG A 76 8.98 -7.12 -8.35
CA ARG A 76 8.61 -7.13 -9.78
C ARG A 76 7.11 -7.32 -10.01
N LEU A 77 6.44 -8.06 -9.14
CA LEU A 77 4.99 -8.30 -9.21
C LEU A 77 4.16 -7.15 -8.62
N GLY A 78 4.76 -6.17 -7.96
CA GLY A 78 4.06 -5.12 -7.23
C GLY A 78 3.48 -5.59 -5.88
N LEU A 79 3.92 -6.75 -5.39
CA LEU A 79 3.49 -7.26 -4.08
C LEU A 79 4.10 -6.45 -2.94
N ILE A 80 5.29 -5.89 -3.13
CA ILE A 80 5.97 -4.97 -2.21
C ILE A 80 6.41 -3.70 -2.95
N ASN A 81 6.67 -2.64 -2.18
CA ASN A 81 7.07 -1.34 -2.71
C ASN A 81 8.59 -1.19 -2.84
N ASP A 82 9.37 -1.83 -1.95
CA ASP A 82 10.83 -1.76 -2.00
C ASP A 82 11.49 -2.93 -1.25
N ILE A 83 12.77 -3.18 -1.59
CA ILE A 83 13.67 -4.12 -0.91
C ILE A 83 14.77 -3.30 -0.25
N VAL A 84 14.90 -3.43 1.07
CA VAL A 84 15.82 -2.63 1.87
C VAL A 84 16.67 -3.54 2.75
N PRO A 85 17.99 -3.32 2.88
CA PRO A 85 18.84 -4.05 3.82
C PRO A 85 18.24 -4.08 5.24
N ALA A 86 18.44 -5.19 5.96
CA ALA A 86 17.79 -5.41 7.25
C ALA A 86 18.11 -4.33 8.29
N GLU A 87 19.33 -3.83 8.27
CA GLU A 87 19.83 -2.77 9.14
C GLU A 87 19.25 -1.39 8.84
N GLU A 88 18.78 -1.17 7.60
CA GLU A 88 18.23 0.11 7.15
C GLU A 88 16.69 0.13 7.13
N LEU A 89 16.04 -1.04 7.22
CA LEU A 89 14.62 -1.21 6.93
C LEU A 89 13.71 -0.35 7.81
N ASP A 90 13.98 -0.29 9.12
CA ASP A 90 13.17 0.54 10.04
C ASP A 90 13.37 2.03 9.77
N ALA A 91 14.61 2.45 9.55
CA ALA A 91 14.94 3.84 9.23
C ALA A 91 14.31 4.26 7.91
N HIS A 92 14.30 3.37 6.89
CA HIS A 92 13.62 3.62 5.62
C HIS A 92 12.11 3.80 5.80
N ALA A 93 11.46 2.88 6.52
CA ALA A 93 10.02 2.96 6.77
C ALA A 93 9.64 4.24 7.54
N LEU A 94 10.45 4.63 8.53
CA LEU A 94 10.25 5.88 9.28
C LEU A 94 10.46 7.11 8.40
N ARG A 95 11.47 7.14 7.53
CA ARG A 95 11.63 8.26 6.57
C ARG A 95 10.39 8.41 5.71
N VAL A 96 9.90 7.33 5.10
CA VAL A 96 8.67 7.38 4.29
C VAL A 96 7.46 7.84 5.10
N ALA A 97 7.33 7.38 6.36
CA ALA A 97 6.27 7.82 7.25
C ALA A 97 6.36 9.33 7.56
N HIS A 98 7.57 9.85 7.80
CA HIS A 98 7.81 11.28 8.00
C HIS A 98 7.51 12.09 6.75
N ASP A 99 7.92 11.62 5.56
CA ASP A 99 7.64 12.28 4.29
C ASP A 99 6.12 12.37 4.04
N ILE A 100 5.37 11.29 4.38
CA ILE A 100 3.91 11.31 4.32
C ILE A 100 3.32 12.29 5.34
N ALA A 101 3.83 12.29 6.57
CA ALA A 101 3.34 13.16 7.64
C ALA A 101 3.66 14.64 7.42
N ALA A 102 4.69 14.96 6.63
CA ALA A 102 5.05 16.32 6.26
C ALA A 102 4.14 16.91 5.17
N ASN A 103 3.29 16.09 4.53
CA ASN A 103 2.33 16.55 3.53
C ASN A 103 0.99 16.94 4.17
N ALA A 104 0.19 17.70 3.43
CA ALA A 104 -1.16 18.11 3.85
C ALA A 104 -2.01 16.88 4.24
N ALA A 105 -2.38 16.78 5.51
CA ALA A 105 -3.05 15.62 6.06
C ALA A 105 -4.41 15.34 5.38
N ASN A 106 -5.13 16.38 4.95
CA ASN A 106 -6.38 16.24 4.22
C ASN A 106 -6.17 15.61 2.86
N SER A 107 -5.12 16.01 2.14
CA SER A 107 -4.78 15.45 0.83
C SER A 107 -4.38 13.97 0.91
N VAL A 108 -3.58 13.60 1.91
CA VAL A 108 -3.17 12.21 2.14
C VAL A 108 -4.38 11.33 2.48
N ARG A 109 -5.28 11.80 3.36
CA ARG A 109 -6.52 11.08 3.71
C ARG A 109 -7.46 10.94 2.52
N ALA A 110 -7.65 12.02 1.75
CA ALA A 110 -8.48 12.00 0.54
C ALA A 110 -7.94 11.01 -0.51
N ALA A 111 -6.62 11.05 -0.77
CA ALA A 111 -5.98 10.12 -1.69
C ALA A 111 -6.21 8.66 -1.27
N LYS A 112 -6.02 8.32 0.01
CA LYS A 112 -6.30 6.99 0.54
C LYS A 112 -7.76 6.59 0.37
N ALA A 113 -8.69 7.48 0.70
CA ALA A 113 -10.13 7.22 0.58
C ALA A 113 -10.51 6.94 -0.87
N VAL A 114 -10.08 7.79 -1.81
CA VAL A 114 -10.39 7.63 -3.24
C VAL A 114 -9.78 6.34 -3.81
N VAL A 115 -8.53 6.02 -3.49
CA VAL A 115 -7.90 4.75 -3.91
C VAL A 115 -8.69 3.55 -3.36
N ASN A 116 -9.12 3.59 -2.10
CA ASN A 116 -9.94 2.53 -1.51
C ASN A 116 -11.32 2.40 -2.19
N MET A 117 -11.96 3.52 -2.56
CA MET A 117 -13.21 3.51 -3.33
C MET A 117 -13.03 2.82 -4.68
N ILE A 118 -11.95 3.14 -5.40
CA ILE A 118 -11.61 2.50 -6.68
C ILE A 118 -11.38 1.00 -6.50
N SER A 119 -10.60 0.61 -5.50
CA SER A 119 -10.38 -0.81 -5.16
C SER A 119 -11.66 -1.53 -4.75
N ALA A 120 -12.65 -0.82 -4.18
CA ALA A 120 -13.96 -1.36 -3.87
C ALA A 120 -14.88 -1.48 -5.09
N GLY A 121 -14.44 -1.02 -6.27
CA GLY A 121 -15.18 -1.15 -7.54
C GLY A 121 -15.85 0.13 -8.02
N THR A 122 -15.64 1.27 -7.37
CA THR A 122 -16.14 2.57 -7.84
C THR A 122 -15.45 2.94 -9.15
N ARG A 123 -16.23 3.19 -10.21
CA ARG A 123 -15.73 3.49 -11.56
C ARG A 123 -16.00 4.91 -12.02
N ASN A 124 -16.96 5.56 -11.39
CA ASN A 124 -17.40 6.91 -11.75
C ASN A 124 -17.31 7.82 -10.54
N GLU A 125 -17.25 9.12 -10.79
CA GLU A 125 -17.30 10.10 -9.71
C GLU A 125 -18.57 9.95 -8.87
N THR A 126 -18.44 9.97 -7.56
CA THR A 126 -19.52 9.93 -6.59
C THR A 126 -19.62 11.26 -5.86
N ALA A 127 -20.74 11.52 -5.17
CA ALA A 127 -20.87 12.70 -4.32
C ALA A 127 -19.77 12.75 -3.24
N GLU A 128 -19.34 11.59 -2.73
CA GLU A 128 -18.26 11.49 -1.74
C GLU A 128 -16.90 11.81 -2.34
N SER A 129 -16.52 11.21 -3.52
CA SER A 129 -15.25 11.52 -4.17
C SER A 129 -15.18 13.00 -4.59
N ARG A 130 -16.30 13.54 -5.07
CA ARG A 130 -16.41 14.96 -5.43
C ARG A 130 -16.21 15.87 -4.23
N ARG A 131 -16.77 15.53 -3.08
CA ARG A 131 -16.60 16.29 -1.84
C ARG A 131 -15.12 16.40 -1.45
N TYR A 132 -14.33 15.32 -1.49
CA TYR A 132 -12.89 15.39 -1.21
C TYR A 132 -12.16 16.37 -2.12
N TYR A 133 -12.52 16.38 -3.40
CA TYR A 133 -11.95 17.30 -4.38
C TYR A 133 -12.33 18.76 -4.06
N ASP A 134 -13.62 19.04 -3.91
CA ASP A 134 -14.14 20.41 -3.72
C ASP A 134 -13.67 21.01 -2.39
N GLU A 135 -13.69 20.25 -1.29
CA GLU A 135 -13.22 20.69 0.03
C GLU A 135 -11.72 21.01 0.05
N SER A 136 -10.91 20.37 -0.82
CA SER A 136 -9.48 20.61 -0.87
C SER A 136 -9.14 22.05 -1.25
N PHE A 137 -9.89 22.69 -2.13
CA PHE A 137 -9.65 24.07 -2.59
C PHE A 137 -9.98 25.14 -1.54
N SER A 138 -10.80 24.82 -0.58
CA SER A 138 -11.16 25.74 0.53
C SER A 138 -10.37 25.47 1.80
N SER A 139 -9.46 24.48 1.78
CA SER A 139 -8.72 24.08 2.97
C SER A 139 -7.59 25.06 3.33
N PRO A 140 -7.29 25.24 4.62
CA PRO A 140 -6.12 26.00 5.06
C PRO A 140 -4.81 25.46 4.49
N GLU A 141 -4.70 24.15 4.31
CA GLU A 141 -3.54 23.49 3.74
C GLU A 141 -3.33 23.89 2.27
N PHE A 142 -4.39 24.02 1.47
CA PHE A 142 -4.27 24.52 0.09
C PHE A 142 -3.74 25.95 0.04
N LEU A 143 -4.26 26.82 0.92
CA LEU A 143 -3.81 28.23 0.99
C LEU A 143 -2.33 28.32 1.40
N GLU A 144 -1.90 27.51 2.37
CA GLU A 144 -0.49 27.44 2.77
C GLU A 144 0.38 26.89 1.65
N GLY A 145 -0.04 25.80 0.99
CA GLY A 145 0.66 25.21 -0.13
C GLY A 145 0.86 26.19 -1.30
N ALA A 146 -0.22 26.91 -1.67
CA ALA A 146 -0.17 27.94 -2.71
C ALA A 146 0.77 29.10 -2.34
N ARG A 147 0.70 29.59 -1.09
CA ARG A 147 1.60 30.65 -0.60
C ARG A 147 3.05 30.18 -0.61
N ALA A 148 3.35 29.01 -0.07
CA ALA A 148 4.69 28.44 -0.02
C ALA A 148 5.29 28.28 -1.44
N PHE A 149 4.47 27.81 -2.39
CA PHE A 149 4.87 27.70 -3.80
C PHE A 149 5.28 29.06 -4.40
N MET A 150 4.46 30.11 -4.20
CA MET A 150 4.76 31.45 -4.68
C MET A 150 6.01 32.05 -4.02
N GLU A 151 6.22 31.75 -2.74
CA GLU A 151 7.38 32.20 -1.95
C GLU A 151 8.63 31.30 -2.14
N LYS A 152 8.56 30.22 -2.94
CA LYS A 152 9.63 29.26 -3.20
C LYS A 152 10.23 28.67 -1.91
N ARG A 153 9.39 28.35 -0.93
CA ARG A 153 9.74 27.68 0.33
C ARG A 153 8.96 26.39 0.51
N SER A 154 9.41 25.57 1.46
CA SER A 154 8.61 24.41 1.88
C SER A 154 7.35 24.86 2.62
N PRO A 155 6.19 24.21 2.37
CA PRO A 155 4.97 24.47 3.13
C PRO A 155 5.13 23.97 4.57
N ARG A 156 4.28 24.47 5.45
CA ARG A 156 4.18 24.07 6.88
C ARG A 156 2.75 23.60 7.15
N PHE A 157 2.54 22.30 6.98
CA PHE A 157 1.25 21.66 7.22
C PHE A 157 1.07 21.19 8.64
#